data_14d073c61fe42282ee914ca8788fd8c0
#
_entry.id   14d073c61fe42282ee914ca8788fd8c0
#
_cell.length_a   1.000
_cell.length_b   1.000
_cell.length_c   1.000
_cell.angle_alpha   90.00
_cell.angle_beta   90.00
_cell.angle_gamma   90.00
#
_symmetry.space_group_name_H-M   'P 1'
#
loop_
_entity.id
_entity.type
_entity.pdbx_description
1 polymer ?
#
loop_
_entity_poly.entity_id
_entity_poly.type
_entity_poly.pdbx_seq_one_letter_code
_entity_poly.pdbx_strand_id
1 'polypeptide(L)'
;MAPSDWEHIRLTASTFISGAANGEMIDWTNPDTGSNGTLSPVRTAHAEPDGRQCRPFALTVSDVRGIRRYKGDACRAPDGMWQLFEVVPEDSALL
;
A
#
# COMPACT_ATOMS: atom_id res chain seq x y z
N MET A 1 -7.58 10.86 4.91
CA MET A 1 -6.88 11.06 3.62
C MET A 1 -7.89 11.35 2.52
N ALA A 2 -7.48 12.16 1.56
CA ALA A 2 -8.31 12.44 0.39
C ALA A 2 -8.41 11.19 -0.50
N PRO A 3 -9.51 11.03 -1.26
CA PRO A 3 -9.61 9.92 -2.21
C PRO A 3 -8.46 9.87 -3.21
N SER A 4 -7.95 11.02 -3.64
CA SER A 4 -6.82 11.07 -4.57
C SER A 4 -5.53 10.54 -3.96
N ASP A 5 -5.35 10.62 -2.64
CA ASP A 5 -4.19 10.02 -1.97
C ASP A 5 -4.20 8.50 -2.16
N TRP A 6 -5.36 7.88 -1.93
CA TRP A 6 -5.51 6.43 -2.12
C TRP A 6 -5.27 6.03 -3.57
N GLU A 7 -5.69 6.85 -4.53
CA GLU A 7 -5.45 6.57 -5.94
C GLU A 7 -3.96 6.58 -6.26
N HIS A 8 -3.20 7.54 -5.74
CA HIS A 8 -1.75 7.57 -5.93
C HIS A 8 -1.06 6.37 -5.28
N ILE A 9 -1.51 5.99 -4.09
CA ILE A 9 -0.98 4.80 -3.41
C ILE A 9 -1.26 3.55 -4.24
N ARG A 10 -2.50 3.40 -4.73
CA ARG A 10 -2.88 2.26 -5.55
C ARG A 10 -2.06 2.18 -6.84
N LEU A 11 -1.87 3.30 -7.51
CA LEU A 11 -1.07 3.34 -8.75
C LEU A 11 0.39 3.00 -8.48
N THR A 12 0.94 3.48 -7.37
CA THR A 12 2.29 3.14 -6.97
C THR A 12 2.42 1.64 -6.70
N ALA A 13 1.45 1.06 -5.99
CA ALA A 13 1.42 -0.36 -5.75
C ALA A 13 1.36 -1.15 -7.06
N SER A 14 0.47 -0.75 -7.97
CA SER A 14 0.33 -1.42 -9.27
C SER A 14 1.62 -1.40 -10.08
N THR A 15 2.38 -0.32 -9.97
CA THR A 15 3.62 -0.16 -10.74
C THR A 15 4.76 -1.00 -10.17
N PHE A 16 4.88 -1.07 -8.83
CA PHE A 16 6.12 -1.55 -8.21
C PHE A 16 5.96 -2.82 -7.37
N ILE A 17 4.77 -3.13 -6.86
CA ILE A 17 4.65 -4.11 -5.78
C ILE A 17 5.01 -5.54 -6.22
N SER A 18 4.80 -5.89 -7.49
CA SER A 18 5.10 -7.25 -7.94
C SER A 18 6.60 -7.52 -8.06
N GLY A 19 7.40 -6.48 -8.33
CA GLY A 19 8.85 -6.63 -8.52
C GLY A 19 9.69 -6.17 -7.35
N ALA A 20 9.09 -5.57 -6.32
CA ALA A 20 9.85 -5.03 -5.21
C ALA A 20 10.32 -6.15 -4.28
N ALA A 21 11.50 -5.97 -3.70
CA ALA A 21 12.02 -6.88 -2.69
C ALA A 21 11.27 -6.69 -1.37
N ASN A 22 11.21 -7.75 -0.55
CA ASN A 22 10.63 -7.65 0.79
C ASN A 22 11.36 -6.56 1.58
N GLY A 23 10.59 -5.64 2.16
CA GLY A 23 11.15 -4.53 2.93
C GLY A 23 11.63 -3.34 2.11
N GLU A 24 11.60 -3.43 0.80
CA GLU A 24 11.99 -2.30 -0.06
C GLU A 24 11.02 -1.14 0.12
N MET A 25 11.55 0.07 0.33
CA MET A 25 10.74 1.27 0.53
C MET A 25 10.50 1.94 -0.81
N ILE A 26 9.23 2.08 -1.18
CA ILE A 26 8.82 2.72 -2.42
C ILE A 26 8.10 4.01 -2.07
N ASP A 27 8.59 5.13 -2.58
CA ASP A 27 7.98 6.43 -2.29
C ASP A 27 6.72 6.65 -3.12
N TRP A 28 5.70 7.24 -2.51
CA TRP A 28 4.53 7.73 -3.22
C TRP A 28 4.31 9.19 -2.84
N THR A 29 3.72 9.96 -3.74
CA THR A 29 3.43 11.36 -3.49
C THR A 29 2.17 11.77 -4.24
N ASN A 30 1.43 12.70 -3.66
CA ASN A 30 0.26 13.31 -4.28
C ASN A 30 0.46 14.84 -4.30
N PRO A 31 0.87 15.40 -5.43
CA PRO A 31 1.12 16.86 -5.50
C PRO A 31 -0.13 17.70 -5.29
N ASP A 32 -1.32 17.15 -5.50
CA ASP A 32 -2.57 17.90 -5.33
C ASP A 32 -2.86 18.18 -3.86
N THR A 33 -2.47 17.31 -2.96
CA THR A 33 -2.72 17.46 -1.52
C THR A 33 -1.47 17.72 -0.72
N GLY A 34 -0.28 17.50 -1.31
CA GLY A 34 0.98 17.55 -0.59
C GLY A 34 1.26 16.32 0.26
N SER A 35 0.37 15.35 0.28
CA SER A 35 0.59 14.11 1.02
C SER A 35 1.65 13.25 0.34
N ASN A 36 2.41 12.52 1.13
CA ASN A 36 3.43 11.60 0.62
C ASN A 36 3.71 10.51 1.66
N GLY A 37 4.56 9.57 1.29
CA GLY A 37 4.93 8.51 2.21
C GLY A 37 5.66 7.38 1.52
N THR A 38 5.58 6.19 2.11
CA THR A 38 6.23 5.00 1.58
C THR A 38 5.26 3.84 1.53
N LEU A 39 5.52 2.95 0.60
CA LEU A 39 4.83 1.67 0.46
C LEU A 39 5.91 0.59 0.45
N SER A 40 5.78 -0.42 1.31
CA SER A 40 6.80 -1.44 1.45
C SER A 40 6.17 -2.82 1.51
N PRO A 41 6.47 -3.72 0.55
CA PRO A 41 5.99 -5.09 0.67
C PRO A 41 6.67 -5.78 1.86
N VAL A 42 5.86 -6.50 2.64
CA VAL A 42 6.35 -7.17 3.85
C VAL A 42 6.85 -8.57 3.55
N ARG A 43 6.10 -9.28 2.69
CA ARG A 43 6.39 -10.67 2.35
C ARG A 43 6.13 -10.91 0.87
N THR A 44 6.57 -12.07 0.40
CA THR A 44 6.33 -12.51 -0.96
C THR A 44 4.83 -12.68 -1.21
N ALA A 45 4.42 -12.48 -2.45
CA ALA A 45 3.03 -12.71 -2.85
C ALA A 45 2.64 -14.16 -2.62
N HIS A 46 1.40 -14.38 -2.22
CA HIS A 46 0.82 -15.71 -2.02
C HIS A 46 -0.52 -15.79 -2.75
N ALA A 47 -0.92 -17.03 -3.07
CA ALA A 47 -2.20 -17.25 -3.72
C ALA A 47 -3.30 -17.40 -2.67
N GLU A 48 -4.41 -16.69 -2.91
CA GLU A 48 -5.63 -16.86 -2.12
C GLU A 48 -6.42 -18.08 -2.63
N PRO A 49 -7.38 -18.59 -1.83
CA PRO A 49 -8.19 -19.73 -2.27
C PRO A 49 -8.93 -19.52 -3.60
N ASP A 50 -9.25 -18.25 -3.93
CA ASP A 50 -9.91 -17.92 -5.19
C ASP A 50 -8.93 -17.74 -6.36
N GLY A 51 -7.64 -17.97 -6.13
CA GLY A 51 -6.61 -17.87 -7.16
C GLY A 51 -5.96 -16.52 -7.29
N ARG A 52 -6.41 -15.50 -6.56
CA ARG A 52 -5.78 -14.18 -6.61
C ARG A 52 -4.41 -14.22 -5.96
N GLN A 53 -3.50 -13.42 -6.53
CA GLN A 53 -2.20 -13.20 -5.91
C GLN A 53 -2.30 -11.99 -5.00
N CYS A 54 -1.93 -12.15 -3.73
CA CYS A 54 -1.95 -11.07 -2.75
C CYS A 54 -0.60 -10.93 -2.08
N ARG A 55 -0.21 -9.69 -1.76
CA ARG A 55 1.06 -9.41 -1.11
C ARG A 55 0.83 -8.43 0.03
N PRO A 56 1.19 -8.79 1.28
CA PRO A 56 1.06 -7.88 2.41
C PRO A 56 2.01 -6.70 2.27
N PHE A 57 1.55 -5.54 2.70
CA PHE A 57 2.37 -4.32 2.63
C PHE A 57 2.23 -3.47 3.88
N ALA A 58 3.23 -2.63 4.11
CA ALA A 58 3.19 -1.56 5.10
C ALA A 58 3.16 -0.22 4.35
N LEU A 59 2.41 0.72 4.89
CA LEU A 59 2.19 2.02 4.28
C LEU A 59 2.45 3.11 5.30
N THR A 60 3.19 4.14 4.92
CA THR A 60 3.27 5.37 5.71
C THR A 60 2.62 6.51 4.95
N VAL A 61 1.98 7.41 5.68
CA VAL A 61 1.36 8.61 5.15
C VAL A 61 1.84 9.80 5.95
N SER A 62 2.45 10.77 5.28
CA SER A 62 2.88 12.01 5.88
C SER A 62 2.06 13.15 5.29
N ASP A 63 1.36 13.89 6.13
CA ASP A 63 0.57 15.04 5.74
C ASP A 63 0.63 16.09 6.85
N VAL A 64 -0.23 17.13 6.76
CA VAL A 64 -0.25 18.22 7.74
C VAL A 64 -0.55 17.74 9.15
N ARG A 65 -1.13 16.55 9.31
CA ARG A 65 -1.46 15.97 10.62
C ARG A 65 -0.33 15.16 11.22
N GLY A 66 0.76 14.96 10.47
CA GLY A 66 1.89 14.17 10.91
C GLY A 66 2.01 12.86 10.13
N ILE A 67 2.75 11.90 10.69
CA ILE A 67 3.04 10.63 10.04
C ILE A 67 2.16 9.54 10.66
N ARG A 68 1.47 8.80 9.82
CA ARG A 68 0.63 7.66 10.24
C ARG A 68 1.09 6.41 9.50
N ARG A 69 0.89 5.27 10.14
CA ARG A 69 1.28 3.97 9.60
C ARG A 69 0.06 3.08 9.45
N TYR A 70 0.05 2.34 8.34
CA TYR A 70 -1.00 1.38 8.03
C TYR A 70 -0.38 0.08 7.55
N LYS A 71 -1.17 -0.97 7.58
CA LYS A 71 -0.82 -2.25 6.97
C LYS A 71 -2.04 -2.78 6.25
N GLY A 72 -1.82 -3.60 5.23
CA GLY A 72 -2.90 -4.16 4.45
C GLY A 72 -2.37 -5.17 3.45
N ASP A 73 -3.25 -5.56 2.54
CA ASP A 73 -2.92 -6.47 1.45
C ASP A 73 -3.15 -5.79 0.12
N ALA A 74 -2.24 -6.03 -0.82
CA ALA A 74 -2.44 -5.67 -2.22
C ALA A 74 -2.71 -6.95 -2.99
N CYS A 75 -3.82 -6.99 -3.71
CA CYS A 75 -4.23 -8.17 -4.46
C CYS A 75 -4.39 -7.82 -5.93
N ARG A 76 -3.92 -8.72 -6.79
CA ARG A 76 -3.96 -8.51 -8.23
C ARG A 76 -5.34 -8.83 -8.77
N ALA A 77 -5.96 -7.85 -9.46
CA ALA A 77 -7.23 -8.03 -10.14
C ALA A 77 -7.03 -8.75 -11.48
N PRO A 78 -8.11 -9.29 -12.09
CA PRO A 78 -7.99 -9.96 -13.39
C PRO A 78 -7.41 -9.09 -14.50
N ASP A 79 -7.55 -7.77 -14.42
CA ASP A 79 -6.96 -6.84 -15.40
C ASP A 79 -5.47 -6.60 -15.17
N GLY A 80 -4.86 -7.24 -14.18
CA GLY A 80 -3.46 -7.08 -13.85
C GLY A 80 -3.14 -5.93 -12.91
N MET A 81 -4.11 -5.10 -12.56
CA MET A 81 -3.91 -4.00 -11.62
C MET A 81 -3.98 -4.51 -10.19
N TRP A 82 -3.18 -3.92 -9.32
CA TRP A 82 -3.21 -4.24 -7.89
C TRP A 82 -4.19 -3.34 -7.17
N GLN A 83 -5.00 -3.92 -6.31
CA GLN A 83 -5.97 -3.22 -5.47
C GLN A 83 -5.63 -3.42 -4.00
N LEU A 84 -5.97 -2.43 -3.18
CA LEU A 84 -5.65 -2.44 -1.76
C LEU A 84 -6.84 -2.95 -0.97
N PHE A 85 -6.60 -3.88 -0.06
CA PHE A 85 -7.62 -4.50 0.77
C PHE A 85 -7.20 -4.47 2.23
N GLU A 86 -8.19 -4.35 3.11
CA GLU A 86 -8.01 -4.51 4.56
C GLU A 86 -6.95 -3.58 5.13
N VAL A 87 -6.89 -2.35 4.63
CA VAL A 87 -5.93 -1.36 5.11
C VAL A 87 -6.40 -0.84 6.47
N VAL A 88 -5.59 -1.09 7.49
CA VAL A 88 -5.92 -0.73 8.87
C VAL A 88 -4.73 -0.01 9.50
N PRO A 89 -4.99 0.86 10.51
CA PRO A 89 -3.90 1.48 11.25
C PRO A 89 -3.05 0.44 11.95
N GLU A 90 -1.73 0.57 11.80
CA GLU A 90 -0.80 -0.39 12.39
C GLU A 90 -0.60 -0.17 13.88
N ASP A 91 -0.59 1.08 14.30
CA ASP A 91 -0.28 1.46 15.67
C ASP A 91 -1.40 1.18 16.65
N SER A 92 -2.59 0.84 16.19
CA SER A 92 -3.70 0.48 17.08
C SER A 92 -3.37 -0.71 17.97
N ALA A 93 -2.42 -1.54 17.56
CA ALA A 93 -2.01 -2.70 18.32
C ALA A 93 -1.17 -2.34 19.56
N LEU A 94 -0.72 -1.13 19.68
CA LEU A 94 0.13 -0.70 20.78
C LEU A 94 -0.64 -0.42 22.06
N LEU A 95 -1.94 -0.43 21.99
CA LEU A 95 -2.79 -0.18 23.14
C LEU A 95 -3.32 -1.48 23.76
#